data_642014eca8b159973bee59f64b7986ba
#
_entry.id   642014eca8b159973bee59f64b7986ba
#
_cell.length_a   1.000
_cell.length_b   1.000
_cell.length_c   1.000
_cell.angle_alpha   90.00
_cell.angle_beta   90.00
_cell.angle_gamma   90.00
#
_symmetry.space_group_name_H-M   'P 1'
#
loop_
_entity.id
_entity.type
_entity.pdbx_description
1 polymer ?
#
loop_
_entity_poly.entity_id
_entity_poly.type
_entity_poly.pdbx_seq_one_letter_code
_entity_poly.pdbx_strand_id
1 'polypeptide(L)'
;MSTSTASVSTRGILLLASALLLLSCGGSQPGEAQGPAVIRIKGSDTMLQLTTRWAGEFMRTHADIAVYAEGGGTESGIEALIDGDVQLCAASRTLLPDQVRRLLKKRGYLGITVLTAKDALSVYLHPRNTVRSLSMEQLRGLFNGSIRNWSEVGGHNLPVLVVSRQPNSGTYLFFEEHVLRGDAYSTAAM
;
A
#
# COMPACT_ATOMS: atom_id res chain seq x y z
N MET A 1 -36.05 -71.24 46.79
CA MET A 1 -35.08 -70.15 46.53
C MET A 1 -34.30 -70.54 45.28
N SER A 2 -34.64 -69.95 44.17
CA SER A 2 -34.04 -70.24 42.87
C SER A 2 -33.14 -69.07 42.45
N THR A 3 -31.85 -69.33 42.37
CA THR A 3 -30.83 -68.37 41.90
C THR A 3 -30.71 -68.50 40.38
N SER A 4 -31.17 -67.49 39.68
CA SER A 4 -30.96 -67.36 38.22
C SER A 4 -29.61 -66.70 37.94
N THR A 5 -28.69 -67.45 37.36
CA THR A 5 -27.43 -66.97 36.85
C THR A 5 -27.60 -66.55 35.39
N ALA A 6 -27.49 -65.25 35.12
CA ALA A 6 -27.52 -64.71 33.74
C ALA A 6 -26.14 -65.02 33.07
N SER A 7 -26.18 -65.85 32.04
CA SER A 7 -25.03 -66.12 31.19
C SER A 7 -24.83 -64.96 30.18
N VAL A 8 -23.77 -64.21 30.37
CA VAL A 8 -23.33 -63.21 29.44
C VAL A 8 -22.67 -63.88 28.25
N SER A 9 -23.26 -63.75 27.09
CA SER A 9 -22.76 -64.38 25.83
C SER A 9 -21.39 -63.81 25.42
N THR A 10 -20.40 -64.67 25.32
CA THR A 10 -19.03 -64.37 24.89
C THR A 10 -18.96 -63.66 23.52
N ARG A 11 -19.99 -63.78 22.70
CA ARG A 11 -20.15 -63.10 21.44
C ARG A 11 -20.41 -61.60 21.58
N GLY A 12 -21.06 -61.16 22.65
CA GLY A 12 -21.30 -59.75 22.92
C GLY A 12 -20.06 -58.99 23.34
N ILE A 13 -19.17 -59.65 24.07
CA ILE A 13 -17.90 -59.07 24.55
C ILE A 13 -16.90 -58.88 23.40
N LEU A 14 -16.86 -59.80 22.42
CA LEU A 14 -15.99 -59.65 21.24
C LEU A 14 -16.44 -58.51 20.30
N LEU A 15 -17.74 -58.25 20.17
CA LEU A 15 -18.27 -57.15 19.34
C LEU A 15 -18.03 -55.79 19.98
N LEU A 16 -18.05 -55.66 21.30
CA LEU A 16 -17.72 -54.42 22.01
C LEU A 16 -16.22 -54.12 21.94
N ALA A 17 -15.36 -55.13 22.03
CA ALA A 17 -13.91 -54.97 21.93
C ALA A 17 -13.45 -54.49 20.50
N SER A 18 -14.11 -54.99 19.45
CA SER A 18 -13.81 -54.53 18.06
C SER A 18 -14.32 -53.13 17.78
N ALA A 19 -15.39 -52.65 18.42
CA ALA A 19 -15.90 -51.27 18.27
C ALA A 19 -14.98 -50.24 18.96
N LEU A 20 -14.29 -50.58 20.05
CA LEU A 20 -13.35 -49.69 20.73
C LEU A 20 -12.02 -49.51 19.97
N LEU A 21 -11.60 -50.51 19.16
CA LEU A 21 -10.38 -50.42 18.37
C LEU A 21 -10.48 -49.53 17.12
N LEU A 22 -11.70 -49.21 16.69
CA LEU A 22 -11.92 -48.33 15.52
C LEU A 22 -11.93 -46.84 15.87
N LEU A 23 -12.00 -46.46 17.15
CA LEU A 23 -11.96 -45.05 17.58
C LEU A 23 -10.54 -44.53 17.86
N SER A 24 -9.50 -45.38 17.73
CA SER A 24 -8.10 -44.99 18.01
C SER A 24 -7.30 -44.51 16.79
N CYS A 25 -7.92 -44.42 15.59
CA CYS A 25 -7.32 -43.75 14.46
C CYS A 25 -7.77 -42.29 14.42
N GLY A 26 -7.54 -41.56 15.49
CA GLY A 26 -7.40 -40.12 15.48
C GLY A 26 -6.08 -39.79 14.77
N GLY A 27 -6.05 -39.90 13.43
CA GLY A 27 -4.96 -39.38 12.63
C GLY A 27 -4.79 -37.90 12.94
N SER A 28 -3.66 -37.56 13.57
CA SER A 28 -3.19 -36.20 13.56
C SER A 28 -3.24 -35.77 12.09
N GLN A 29 -4.21 -34.92 11.72
CA GLN A 29 -4.17 -34.28 10.39
C GLN A 29 -2.76 -33.66 10.32
N PRO A 30 -1.98 -33.96 9.27
CA PRO A 30 -0.77 -33.20 9.03
C PRO A 30 -1.25 -31.75 9.00
N GLY A 31 -0.76 -30.91 9.94
CA GLY A 31 -1.12 -29.50 9.95
C GLY A 31 -0.96 -29.03 8.52
N GLU A 32 -2.05 -28.51 7.94
CA GLU A 32 -1.98 -27.88 6.64
C GLU A 32 -0.75 -26.98 6.70
N ALA A 33 0.23 -27.26 5.85
CA ALA A 33 1.38 -26.40 5.72
C ALA A 33 0.80 -25.03 5.32
N GLN A 34 0.62 -24.17 6.31
CA GLN A 34 0.18 -22.82 6.06
C GLN A 34 1.21 -22.23 5.09
N GLY A 35 0.76 -21.90 3.90
CA GLY A 35 1.61 -21.21 2.93
C GLY A 35 2.28 -20.01 3.59
N PRO A 36 3.33 -19.46 3.00
CA PRO A 36 4.06 -18.35 3.58
C PRO A 36 3.09 -17.22 3.94
N ALA A 37 3.29 -16.62 5.11
CA ALA A 37 2.53 -15.42 5.48
C ALA A 37 2.75 -14.35 4.41
N VAL A 38 1.69 -13.66 4.01
CA VAL A 38 1.75 -12.69 2.91
C VAL A 38 1.59 -11.28 3.44
N ILE A 39 2.56 -10.42 3.15
CA ILE A 39 2.49 -8.97 3.38
C ILE A 39 2.28 -8.29 2.03
N ARG A 40 1.22 -7.50 1.91
CA ARG A 40 0.93 -6.70 0.72
C ARG A 40 1.17 -5.24 1.02
N ILE A 41 1.88 -4.58 0.11
CA ILE A 41 2.23 -3.16 0.18
C ILE A 41 1.72 -2.50 -1.09
N LYS A 42 0.99 -1.40 -0.98
CA LYS A 42 0.55 -0.61 -2.13
C LYS A 42 0.74 0.87 -1.87
N GLY A 43 0.97 1.65 -2.92
CA GLY A 43 1.00 3.10 -2.76
C GLY A 43 1.84 3.85 -3.78
N SER A 44 2.65 4.77 -3.30
CA SER A 44 3.39 5.74 -4.10
C SER A 44 4.35 5.10 -5.10
N ASP A 45 4.25 5.50 -6.36
CA ASP A 45 5.16 5.07 -7.41
C ASP A 45 6.59 5.54 -7.16
N THR A 46 6.78 6.69 -6.51
CA THR A 46 8.12 7.20 -6.16
C THR A 46 8.80 6.34 -5.11
N MET A 47 8.02 5.65 -4.27
CA MET A 47 8.55 4.72 -3.27
C MET A 47 8.67 3.28 -3.78
N LEU A 48 8.07 2.94 -4.92
CA LEU A 48 7.96 1.56 -5.38
C LEU A 48 9.31 0.85 -5.48
N GLN A 49 10.31 1.50 -6.07
CA GLN A 49 11.65 0.89 -6.19
C GLN A 49 12.30 0.61 -4.83
N LEU A 50 12.20 1.56 -3.91
CA LEU A 50 12.74 1.42 -2.55
C LEU A 50 12.01 0.30 -1.79
N THR A 51 10.69 0.32 -1.84
CA THR A 51 9.84 -0.69 -1.18
C THR A 51 10.10 -2.09 -1.74
N THR A 52 10.24 -2.22 -3.06
CA THR A 52 10.57 -3.51 -3.71
C THR A 52 11.93 -4.04 -3.26
N ARG A 53 12.93 -3.17 -3.14
CA ARG A 53 14.26 -3.58 -2.63
C ARG A 53 14.20 -4.02 -1.18
N TRP A 54 13.47 -3.30 -0.33
CA TRP A 54 13.28 -3.69 1.08
C TRP A 54 12.51 -5.01 1.19
N ALA A 55 11.47 -5.21 0.39
CA ALA A 55 10.73 -6.47 0.34
C ALA A 55 11.64 -7.65 -0.02
N GLY A 56 12.49 -7.49 -1.04
CA GLY A 56 13.45 -8.52 -1.45
C GLY A 56 14.47 -8.83 -0.35
N GLU A 57 15.03 -7.81 0.30
CA GLU A 57 15.98 -8.00 1.39
C GLU A 57 15.33 -8.62 2.63
N PHE A 58 14.11 -8.24 2.95
CA PHE A 58 13.34 -8.83 4.04
C PHE A 58 13.07 -10.32 3.79
N MET A 59 12.59 -10.68 2.60
CA MET A 59 12.32 -12.08 2.23
C MET A 59 13.60 -12.96 2.22
N ARG A 60 14.76 -12.36 2.00
CA ARG A 60 16.05 -13.08 2.05
C ARG A 60 16.37 -13.59 3.46
N THR A 61 15.91 -12.89 4.48
CA THR A 61 16.12 -13.24 5.91
C THR A 61 14.90 -13.87 6.55
N HIS A 62 13.74 -13.84 5.90
CA HIS A 62 12.45 -14.37 6.40
C HIS A 62 11.78 -15.17 5.27
N ALA A 63 12.29 -16.37 5.02
CA ALA A 63 11.87 -17.22 3.89
C ALA A 63 10.43 -17.74 4.01
N ASP A 64 9.85 -17.67 5.20
CA ASP A 64 8.46 -18.03 5.51
C ASP A 64 7.45 -16.91 5.27
N ILE A 65 7.92 -15.72 4.84
CA ILE A 65 7.09 -14.55 4.58
C ILE A 65 7.26 -14.08 3.14
N ALA A 66 6.16 -13.99 2.40
CA ALA A 66 6.14 -13.39 1.07
C ALA A 66 5.71 -11.92 1.15
N VAL A 67 6.44 -11.02 0.50
CA VAL A 67 6.13 -9.57 0.47
C VAL A 67 5.91 -9.12 -0.97
N TYR A 68 4.75 -8.54 -1.24
CA TYR A 68 4.40 -7.97 -2.54
C TYR A 68 4.28 -6.46 -2.44
N ALA A 69 4.98 -5.74 -3.31
CA ALA A 69 4.93 -4.27 -3.40
C ALA A 69 4.32 -3.86 -4.74
N GLU A 70 3.30 -3.00 -4.68
CA GLU A 70 2.58 -2.47 -5.83
C GLU A 70 2.58 -0.93 -5.81
N GLY A 71 2.67 -0.32 -6.98
CA GLY A 71 2.47 1.11 -7.19
C GLY A 71 0.99 1.49 -7.33
N GLY A 72 0.73 2.58 -8.03
CA GLY A 72 -0.60 3.08 -8.35
C GLY A 72 -0.98 4.37 -7.63
N GLY A 73 -0.02 5.01 -6.97
CA GLY A 73 -0.17 6.29 -6.28
C GLY A 73 -0.54 6.15 -4.80
N THR A 74 -0.17 7.18 -4.04
CA THR A 74 -0.41 7.22 -2.59
C THR A 74 -1.89 7.06 -2.23
N GLU A 75 -2.78 7.69 -2.98
CA GLU A 75 -4.22 7.63 -2.71
C GLU A 75 -4.76 6.21 -2.80
N SER A 76 -4.42 5.49 -3.88
CA SER A 76 -4.86 4.10 -4.06
C SER A 76 -4.32 3.16 -2.98
N GLY A 77 -3.11 3.43 -2.47
CA GLY A 77 -2.52 2.69 -1.35
C GLY A 77 -3.25 2.94 -0.04
N ILE A 78 -3.62 4.20 0.22
CA ILE A 78 -4.40 4.57 1.41
C ILE A 78 -5.80 3.94 1.37
N GLU A 79 -6.48 3.97 0.22
CA GLU A 79 -7.79 3.31 0.07
C GLU A 79 -7.67 1.80 0.29
N ALA A 80 -6.68 1.14 -0.30
CA ALA A 80 -6.44 -0.29 -0.09
C ALA A 80 -6.13 -0.62 1.39
N LEU A 81 -5.42 0.27 2.11
CA LEU A 81 -5.18 0.11 3.56
C LEU A 81 -6.47 0.24 4.36
N ILE A 82 -7.31 1.23 4.03
CA ILE A 82 -8.63 1.42 4.67
C ILE A 82 -9.53 0.21 4.39
N ASP A 83 -9.51 -0.33 3.18
CA ASP A 83 -10.30 -1.49 2.78
C ASP A 83 -9.77 -2.79 3.38
N GLY A 84 -8.50 -2.83 3.76
CA GLY A 84 -7.86 -4.00 4.35
C GLY A 84 -7.27 -4.95 3.34
N ASP A 85 -7.16 -4.53 2.10
CA ASP A 85 -6.56 -5.30 1.00
C ASP A 85 -5.04 -5.39 1.16
N VAL A 86 -4.44 -4.42 1.87
CA VAL A 86 -3.00 -4.37 2.17
C VAL A 86 -2.73 -4.13 3.65
N GLN A 87 -1.59 -4.58 4.13
CA GLN A 87 -1.11 -4.38 5.50
C GLN A 87 -0.29 -3.09 5.64
N LEU A 88 0.35 -2.65 4.56
CA LEU A 88 1.21 -1.47 4.54
C LEU A 88 0.84 -0.57 3.36
N CYS A 89 0.86 0.74 3.61
CA CYS A 89 0.76 1.74 2.55
C CYS A 89 2.11 2.47 2.41
N ALA A 90 2.72 2.40 1.22
CA ALA A 90 3.87 3.22 0.87
C ALA A 90 3.35 4.60 0.44
N ALA A 91 3.48 5.60 1.30
CA ALA A 91 2.91 6.92 1.05
C ALA A 91 3.98 7.99 0.95
N SER A 92 3.83 8.94 0.04
CA SER A 92 4.67 10.14 -0.08
C SER A 92 4.08 11.37 0.64
N ARG A 93 3.02 11.18 1.40
CA ARG A 93 2.41 12.16 2.32
C ARG A 93 1.77 11.44 3.50
N THR A 94 1.42 12.17 4.53
CA THR A 94 0.60 11.66 5.64
C THR A 94 -0.86 11.46 5.21
N LEU A 95 -1.62 10.69 5.99
CA LEU A 95 -3.05 10.55 5.80
C LEU A 95 -3.76 11.88 6.12
N LEU A 96 -4.78 12.19 5.34
CA LEU A 96 -5.67 13.30 5.61
C LEU A 96 -6.60 12.97 6.79
N PRO A 97 -7.12 13.98 7.52
CA PRO A 97 -7.96 13.75 8.71
C PRO A 97 -9.20 12.88 8.44
N ASP A 98 -9.81 12.98 7.27
CA ASP A 98 -10.96 12.15 6.88
C ASP A 98 -10.53 10.70 6.61
N GLN A 99 -9.38 10.47 6.01
CA GLN A 99 -8.81 9.14 5.79
C GLN A 99 -8.49 8.44 7.12
N VAL A 100 -7.96 9.18 8.09
CA VAL A 100 -7.74 8.68 9.45
C VAL A 100 -9.07 8.26 10.10
N ARG A 101 -10.11 9.11 9.99
CA ARG A 101 -11.45 8.78 10.51
C ARG A 101 -12.05 7.55 9.84
N ARG A 102 -11.91 7.42 8.52
CA ARG A 102 -12.38 6.27 7.75
C ARG A 102 -11.64 4.99 8.14
N LEU A 103 -10.33 5.06 8.30
CA LEU A 103 -9.50 3.94 8.76
C LEU A 103 -9.96 3.46 10.14
N LEU A 104 -10.09 4.37 11.10
CA LEU A 104 -10.56 4.05 12.44
C LEU A 104 -11.96 3.43 12.42
N LYS A 105 -12.90 4.02 11.66
CA LYS A 105 -14.29 3.52 11.55
C LYS A 105 -14.34 2.12 10.93
N LYS A 106 -13.52 1.87 9.90
CA LYS A 106 -13.59 0.62 9.12
C LYS A 106 -12.77 -0.50 9.73
N ARG A 107 -11.62 -0.18 10.33
CA ARG A 107 -10.65 -1.16 10.84
C ARG A 107 -10.59 -1.25 12.37
N GLY A 108 -11.17 -0.29 13.09
CA GLY A 108 -11.17 -0.27 14.54
C GLY A 108 -9.84 0.17 15.19
N TYR A 109 -8.86 0.59 14.40
CA TYR A 109 -7.56 1.06 14.90
C TYR A 109 -7.03 2.24 14.07
N LEU A 110 -6.13 3.01 14.68
CA LEU A 110 -5.33 4.01 14.00
C LEU A 110 -4.10 3.36 13.39
N GLY A 111 -3.75 3.74 12.18
CA GLY A 111 -2.50 3.31 11.56
C GLY A 111 -1.28 3.92 12.26
N ILE A 112 -0.14 3.25 12.15
CA ILE A 112 1.15 3.79 12.58
C ILE A 112 1.85 4.36 11.35
N THR A 113 2.29 5.62 11.43
CA THR A 113 3.09 6.25 10.39
C THR A 113 4.57 6.19 10.76
N VAL A 114 5.38 5.64 9.87
CA VAL A 114 6.83 5.59 10.01
C VAL A 114 7.46 6.44 8.91
N LEU A 115 8.18 7.48 9.31
CA LEU A 115 8.96 8.31 8.38
C LEU A 115 10.24 7.56 8.00
N THR A 116 10.33 7.11 6.76
CA THR A 116 11.40 6.22 6.30
C THR A 116 12.50 6.96 5.57
N ALA A 117 12.16 8.05 4.85
CA ALA A 117 13.12 8.84 4.06
C ALA A 117 12.60 10.26 3.84
N LYS A 118 13.50 11.16 3.46
CA LYS A 118 13.17 12.46 2.88
C LYS A 118 13.48 12.40 1.39
N ASP A 119 12.58 12.97 0.59
CA ASP A 119 12.74 13.08 -0.85
C ASP A 119 12.76 14.56 -1.25
N ALA A 120 13.23 14.85 -2.46
CA ALA A 120 13.24 16.18 -3.03
C ALA A 120 12.51 16.15 -4.38
N LEU A 121 11.58 17.07 -4.54
CA LEU A 121 10.89 17.27 -5.80
C LEU A 121 11.74 18.15 -6.71
N SER A 122 12.03 17.67 -7.92
CA SER A 122 12.75 18.43 -8.94
C SER A 122 11.84 18.76 -10.11
N VAL A 123 11.99 19.98 -10.63
CA VAL A 123 11.32 20.42 -11.86
C VAL A 123 12.32 20.32 -13.02
N TYR A 124 11.94 19.59 -14.03
CA TYR A 124 12.78 19.37 -15.21
C TYR A 124 12.33 20.26 -16.36
N LEU A 125 13.30 20.85 -17.06
CA LEU A 125 13.09 21.61 -18.27
C LEU A 125 13.74 20.90 -19.46
N HIS A 126 13.22 21.15 -20.64
CA HIS A 126 13.86 20.67 -21.87
C HIS A 126 15.30 21.21 -21.96
N PRO A 127 16.31 20.42 -22.38
CA PRO A 127 17.73 20.86 -22.40
C PRO A 127 17.99 22.15 -23.17
N ARG A 128 17.18 22.47 -24.19
CA ARG A 128 17.29 23.71 -24.96
C ARG A 128 16.61 24.93 -24.30
N ASN A 129 15.93 24.74 -23.16
CA ASN A 129 15.38 25.86 -22.41
C ASN A 129 16.53 26.65 -21.77
N THR A 130 16.49 27.99 -21.92
CA THR A 130 17.55 28.89 -21.42
C THR A 130 17.32 29.33 -19.98
N VAL A 131 16.13 29.13 -19.44
CA VAL A 131 15.82 29.44 -18.03
C VAL A 131 16.63 28.54 -17.13
N ARG A 132 17.36 29.13 -16.16
CA ARG A 132 18.23 28.39 -15.23
C ARG A 132 17.76 28.48 -13.78
N SER A 133 16.92 29.46 -13.46
CA SER A 133 16.37 29.62 -12.12
C SER A 133 14.97 30.24 -12.25
N LEU A 134 14.14 29.89 -11.29
CA LEU A 134 12.77 30.42 -11.15
C LEU A 134 12.56 30.76 -9.69
N SER A 135 11.88 31.86 -9.42
CA SER A 135 11.31 32.09 -8.09
C SER A 135 10.13 31.16 -7.86
N MET A 136 9.74 30.95 -6.59
CA MET A 136 8.56 30.17 -6.26
C MET A 136 7.27 30.76 -6.88
N GLU A 137 7.17 32.09 -6.98
CA GLU A 137 6.05 32.75 -7.61
C GLU A 137 6.01 32.53 -9.13
N GLN A 138 7.16 32.55 -9.79
CA GLN A 138 7.26 32.21 -11.22
C GLN A 138 6.91 30.73 -11.44
N LEU A 139 7.40 29.84 -10.58
CA LEU A 139 7.05 28.42 -10.67
C LEU A 139 5.54 28.20 -10.49
N ARG A 140 4.93 28.85 -9.50
CA ARG A 140 3.48 28.87 -9.30
C ARG A 140 2.74 29.38 -10.54
N GLY A 141 3.19 30.51 -11.09
CA GLY A 141 2.59 31.11 -12.27
C GLY A 141 2.65 30.22 -13.53
N LEU A 142 3.72 29.47 -13.70
CA LEU A 142 3.83 28.50 -14.80
C LEU A 142 2.81 27.36 -14.63
N PHE A 143 2.70 26.80 -13.43
CA PHE A 143 1.86 25.63 -13.21
C PHE A 143 0.37 25.95 -13.04
N ASN A 144 0.00 27.16 -12.58
CA ASN A 144 -1.41 27.60 -12.56
C ASN A 144 -1.86 28.25 -13.88
N GLY A 145 -0.92 28.50 -14.82
CA GLY A 145 -1.20 29.02 -16.16
C GLY A 145 -1.35 30.55 -16.21
N SER A 146 -0.96 31.30 -15.18
CA SER A 146 -0.88 32.75 -15.23
C SER A 146 0.33 33.22 -16.05
N ILE A 147 1.42 32.45 -16.09
CA ILE A 147 2.58 32.61 -16.99
C ILE A 147 2.44 31.57 -18.11
N ARG A 148 2.27 32.03 -19.33
CA ARG A 148 2.00 31.16 -20.49
C ARG A 148 3.09 31.14 -21.52
N ASN A 149 4.08 32.02 -21.42
CA ASN A 149 5.19 32.13 -22.35
C ASN A 149 6.52 32.16 -21.56
N TRP A 150 7.52 31.41 -22.02
CA TRP A 150 8.83 31.38 -21.38
C TRP A 150 9.54 32.74 -21.38
N SER A 151 9.20 33.66 -22.33
CA SER A 151 9.73 35.02 -22.34
C SER A 151 9.36 35.83 -21.10
N GLU A 152 8.26 35.51 -20.42
CA GLU A 152 7.82 36.20 -19.20
C GLU A 152 8.74 35.89 -18.01
N VAL A 153 9.55 34.85 -18.10
CA VAL A 153 10.52 34.42 -17.09
C VAL A 153 11.97 34.40 -17.63
N GLY A 154 12.25 35.17 -18.68
CA GLY A 154 13.59 35.32 -19.26
C GLY A 154 14.03 34.19 -20.19
N GLY A 155 13.11 33.37 -20.64
CA GLY A 155 13.33 32.36 -21.67
C GLY A 155 13.05 32.85 -23.09
N HIS A 156 13.03 31.89 -24.02
CA HIS A 156 12.65 32.15 -25.40
C HIS A 156 11.16 32.50 -25.54
N ASN A 157 10.79 33.22 -26.61
CA ASN A 157 9.38 33.47 -26.95
C ASN A 157 8.72 32.16 -27.47
N LEU A 158 8.39 31.27 -26.53
CA LEU A 158 7.76 29.99 -26.78
C LEU A 158 6.66 29.73 -25.73
N PRO A 159 5.55 29.10 -26.11
CA PRO A 159 4.51 28.75 -25.16
C PRO A 159 5.02 27.76 -24.09
N VAL A 160 4.50 27.90 -22.90
CA VAL A 160 4.76 26.98 -21.80
C VAL A 160 3.87 25.76 -21.97
N LEU A 161 4.48 24.56 -21.92
CA LEU A 161 3.81 23.29 -21.78
C LEU A 161 4.13 22.74 -20.41
N VAL A 162 3.11 22.54 -19.59
CA VAL A 162 3.23 21.97 -18.24
C VAL A 162 2.90 20.50 -18.28
N VAL A 163 3.80 19.68 -17.70
CA VAL A 163 3.56 18.24 -17.48
C VAL A 163 3.56 18.00 -15.97
N SER A 164 2.48 17.43 -15.47
CA SER A 164 2.29 17.15 -14.05
C SER A 164 2.14 15.64 -13.81
N ARG A 165 2.09 15.27 -12.54
CA ARG A 165 1.75 13.91 -12.12
C ARG A 165 0.23 13.73 -12.11
N GLN A 166 -0.21 12.49 -12.07
CA GLN A 166 -1.62 12.15 -11.90
C GLN A 166 -2.16 12.67 -10.55
N PRO A 167 -3.43 13.09 -10.46
CA PRO A 167 -4.01 13.64 -9.22
C PRO A 167 -4.00 12.69 -8.01
N ASN A 168 -3.94 11.37 -8.23
CA ASN A 168 -3.80 10.37 -7.18
C ASN A 168 -2.36 10.26 -6.62
N SER A 169 -1.39 10.98 -7.20
CA SER A 169 -0.01 11.00 -6.75
C SER A 169 0.17 11.89 -5.52
N GLY A 170 0.87 11.38 -4.50
CA GLY A 170 1.27 12.21 -3.37
C GLY A 170 2.18 13.39 -3.77
N THR A 171 2.97 13.24 -4.85
CA THR A 171 3.78 14.33 -5.41
C THR A 171 2.91 15.44 -6.01
N TYR A 172 1.81 15.08 -6.67
CA TYR A 172 0.84 16.06 -7.20
C TYR A 172 0.25 16.91 -6.06
N LEU A 173 -0.25 16.26 -5.02
CA LEU A 173 -0.84 16.94 -3.86
C LEU A 173 0.19 17.76 -3.07
N PHE A 174 1.41 17.26 -2.92
CA PHE A 174 2.49 18.01 -2.29
C PHE A 174 2.81 19.31 -3.07
N PHE A 175 2.89 19.23 -4.39
CA PHE A 175 3.15 20.41 -5.23
C PHE A 175 1.98 21.40 -5.19
N GLU A 176 0.75 20.92 -5.21
CA GLU A 176 -0.46 21.75 -5.06
C GLU A 176 -0.44 22.53 -3.73
N GLU A 177 -0.14 21.86 -2.63
CA GLU A 177 -0.10 22.47 -1.30
C GLU A 177 1.05 23.48 -1.16
N HIS A 178 2.27 23.10 -1.56
CA HIS A 178 3.49 23.86 -1.22
C HIS A 178 3.90 24.86 -2.29
N VAL A 179 3.58 24.61 -3.55
CA VAL A 179 3.92 25.49 -4.68
C VAL A 179 2.71 26.28 -5.13
N LEU A 180 1.60 25.62 -5.43
CA LEU A 180 0.38 26.30 -5.88
C LEU A 180 -0.37 27.02 -4.76
N ARG A 181 -0.19 26.60 -3.50
CA ARG A 181 -0.79 27.22 -2.31
C ARG A 181 -2.31 27.37 -2.40
N GLY A 182 -2.96 26.33 -2.96
CA GLY A 182 -4.40 26.27 -3.15
C GLY A 182 -4.91 26.77 -4.51
N ASP A 183 -4.04 27.27 -5.39
CA ASP A 183 -4.42 27.49 -6.78
C ASP A 183 -4.60 26.13 -7.48
N ALA A 184 -5.52 26.10 -8.44
CA ALA A 184 -5.66 24.94 -9.31
C ALA A 184 -4.50 24.87 -10.33
N TYR A 185 -4.15 23.66 -10.72
CA TYR A 185 -3.27 23.48 -11.89
C TYR A 185 -3.93 24.07 -13.14
N SER A 186 -3.11 24.55 -14.06
CA SER A 186 -3.57 24.97 -15.38
C SER A 186 -4.36 23.86 -16.07
N THR A 187 -5.48 24.21 -16.68
CA THR A 187 -6.27 23.27 -17.48
C THR A 187 -5.52 22.75 -18.72
N ALA A 188 -4.42 23.41 -19.10
CA ALA A 188 -3.51 22.98 -20.16
C ALA A 188 -2.38 22.08 -19.65
N ALA A 189 -2.30 21.78 -18.35
CA ALA A 189 -1.36 20.83 -17.81
C ALA A 189 -1.76 19.39 -18.21
N MET A 190 -0.76 18.62 -18.66
CA MET A 190 -0.92 17.22 -19.04
C MET A 190 -0.35 16.30 -17.96
#